data_0d60524d8f4fe8cdf511c74cebd1e335
#
_entry.id   0d60524d8f4fe8cdf511c74cebd1e335
#
_cell.length_a   1.000
_cell.length_b   1.000
_cell.length_c   1.000
_cell.angle_alpha   90.00
_cell.angle_beta   90.00
_cell.angle_gamma   90.00
#
_symmetry.space_group_name_H-M   'P 1'
#
loop_
_entity.id
_entity.type
_entity.pdbx_description
1 polymer ?
#
loop_
_entity_poly.entity_id
_entity_poly.type
_entity_poly.pdbx_seq_one_letter_code
_entity_poly.pdbx_strand_id
1 'polypeptide(L)'
;VLAKVHAAAIIGLEGAIVEVEVDTSRGLPSFIIVGLPDTAVQESRERVQAAVKNAGLVFPRQRVTVNLAPAALRKEGPAYDLPIALGVLAASEQIHPDWLDGTMAVGELSLDGSLRHVRGVLPMAALAREGGFSRIVLPAADAAEAALIPEIEVIPIESLTALVNHLSGVVPIQPYERPEIMIEHEPGGMDLQEVKGQEHVKRALEVAAAGGHNVLMAGPPGAGKTLLARSLPSILPTMTVEEALDVTRIYSVADQLPPDTPLLHTRPFRSPHHTISHAGLVGGGNWPRPGEISLAHRGVLFLDEFPEFGMRVLEVLRQPLEDKVVTISRARGSASFPANFMLVGAMNPCPCGYFGDPVKECSCSLSTVTRYQKRISGPLLDRIDIHVEVPRVDFDKLTDDRLGETSSAVRARVESARERQRRRL
;
A
#
# COMPACT_ATOMS: atom_id res chain seq x y z
N VAL A 1 -31.33 15.76 21.25
CA VAL A 1 -31.35 14.30 21.08
C VAL A 1 -29.94 13.85 20.73
N LEU A 2 -29.44 12.82 21.44
CA LEU A 2 -28.11 12.27 21.22
C LEU A 2 -28.21 11.08 20.25
N ALA A 3 -27.42 11.12 19.18
CA ALA A 3 -27.22 10.00 18.26
C ALA A 3 -25.76 9.54 18.30
N LYS A 4 -25.52 8.23 18.07
CA LYS A 4 -24.21 7.62 18.01
C LYS A 4 -24.02 6.88 16.71
N VAL A 5 -22.88 7.10 16.06
CA VAL A 5 -22.48 6.41 14.83
C VAL A 5 -21.04 5.93 15.00
N HIS A 6 -20.75 4.74 14.53
CA HIS A 6 -19.40 4.21 14.58
C HIS A 6 -18.67 4.46 13.25
N ALA A 7 -17.42 4.90 13.35
CA ALA A 7 -16.50 5.15 12.26
C ALA A 7 -15.15 4.49 12.54
N ALA A 8 -14.22 4.55 11.61
CA ALA A 8 -12.88 4.03 11.75
C ALA A 8 -11.82 5.13 11.60
N ALA A 9 -10.76 5.04 12.40
CA ALA A 9 -9.50 5.75 12.20
C ALA A 9 -8.43 4.74 11.84
N ILE A 10 -7.55 5.07 10.89
CA ILE A 10 -6.42 4.21 10.51
C ILE A 10 -5.13 4.80 11.05
N ILE A 11 -4.36 3.98 11.79
CA ILE A 11 -3.06 4.32 12.34
C ILE A 11 -2.05 3.29 11.82
N GLY A 12 -1.23 3.69 10.87
CA GLY A 12 -0.41 2.70 10.15
C GLY A 12 -1.28 1.74 9.35
N LEU A 13 -1.22 0.45 9.64
CA LEU A 13 -2.08 -0.58 9.05
C LEU A 13 -3.20 -1.03 9.99
N GLU A 14 -3.22 -0.53 11.21
CA GLU A 14 -4.22 -0.88 12.22
C GLU A 14 -5.34 0.14 12.24
N GLY A 15 -6.52 -0.32 12.59
CA GLY A 15 -7.69 0.51 12.78
C GLY A 15 -8.03 0.73 14.24
N ALA A 16 -8.67 1.85 14.53
CA ALA A 16 -9.29 2.12 15.83
C ALA A 16 -10.73 2.58 15.61
N ILE A 17 -11.66 2.03 16.40
CA ILE A 17 -13.07 2.44 16.35
C ILE A 17 -13.20 3.85 16.89
N VAL A 18 -13.91 4.68 16.16
CA VAL A 18 -14.27 6.05 16.54
C VAL A 18 -15.77 6.12 16.72
N GLU A 19 -16.21 6.51 17.92
CA GLU A 19 -17.62 6.81 18.17
C GLU A 19 -17.88 8.28 17.85
N VAL A 20 -18.79 8.53 16.92
CA VAL A 20 -19.24 9.84 16.48
C VAL A 20 -20.57 10.12 17.21
N GLU A 21 -20.50 10.94 18.26
CA GLU A 21 -21.66 11.35 19.03
C GLU A 21 -22.15 12.71 18.51
N VAL A 22 -23.42 12.78 18.15
CA VAL A 22 -24.04 14.01 17.67
C VAL A 22 -25.19 14.41 18.60
N ASP A 23 -25.09 15.59 19.21
CA ASP A 23 -26.14 16.18 20.02
C ASP A 23 -26.73 17.42 19.38
N THR A 24 -28.05 17.51 19.38
CA THR A 24 -28.82 18.69 18.97
C THR A 24 -29.48 19.30 20.19
N SER A 25 -29.14 20.55 20.49
CA SER A 25 -29.64 21.29 21.65
C SER A 25 -30.21 22.65 21.26
N ARG A 26 -31.16 23.15 22.06
CA ARG A 26 -31.74 24.49 21.87
C ARG A 26 -30.67 25.56 22.05
N GLY A 27 -30.64 26.54 21.17
CA GLY A 27 -29.69 27.64 21.21
C GLY A 27 -29.51 28.32 19.84
N LEU A 28 -28.56 29.26 19.78
CA LEU A 28 -28.19 29.88 18.51
C LEU A 28 -27.60 28.80 17.56
N PRO A 29 -27.97 28.82 16.28
CA PRO A 29 -27.46 27.89 15.30
C PRO A 29 -25.92 27.88 15.29
N SER A 30 -25.34 26.73 15.54
CA SER A 30 -23.89 26.52 15.50
C SER A 30 -23.59 25.07 15.17
N PHE A 31 -22.49 24.82 14.48
CA PHE A 31 -22.02 23.48 14.21
C PHE A 31 -20.56 23.34 14.68
N ILE A 32 -20.33 22.54 15.72
CA ILE A 32 -19.06 22.41 16.42
C ILE A 32 -18.61 20.97 16.40
N ILE A 33 -17.35 20.72 16.04
CA ILE A 33 -16.72 19.39 16.08
C ILE A 33 -15.61 19.41 17.13
N VAL A 34 -15.64 18.47 18.06
CA VAL A 34 -14.64 18.28 19.13
C VAL A 34 -14.07 16.86 19.08
N GLY A 35 -13.00 16.57 19.82
CA GLY A 35 -12.37 15.24 19.87
C GLY A 35 -11.08 15.16 19.06
N LEU A 36 -10.25 16.21 19.07
CA LEU A 36 -8.97 16.34 18.36
C LEU A 36 -9.09 16.15 16.81
N PRO A 37 -10.03 16.88 16.15
CA PRO A 37 -10.11 16.86 14.70
C PRO A 37 -8.89 17.54 14.06
N ASP A 38 -8.40 17.03 12.93
CA ASP A 38 -7.47 17.78 12.08
C ASP A 38 -8.21 18.84 11.25
N THR A 39 -7.48 19.56 10.40
CA THR A 39 -8.08 20.59 9.54
C THR A 39 -9.12 20.00 8.60
N ALA A 40 -8.86 18.84 7.99
CA ALA A 40 -9.78 18.20 7.06
C ALA A 40 -11.09 17.77 7.74
N VAL A 41 -11.01 17.26 8.98
CA VAL A 41 -12.19 16.93 9.80
C VAL A 41 -12.93 18.19 10.25
N GLN A 42 -12.23 19.29 10.52
CA GLN A 42 -12.89 20.57 10.82
C GLN A 42 -13.67 21.11 9.61
N GLU A 43 -13.14 20.94 8.40
CA GLU A 43 -13.81 21.30 7.15
C GLU A 43 -15.03 20.42 6.84
N SER A 44 -15.15 19.22 7.44
CA SER A 44 -16.35 18.36 7.35
C SER A 44 -17.62 19.13 7.69
N ARG A 45 -17.53 20.12 8.57
CA ARG A 45 -18.65 20.98 8.94
C ARG A 45 -19.30 21.62 7.71
N GLU A 46 -18.53 22.21 6.83
CA GLU A 46 -19.03 22.89 5.63
C GLU A 46 -19.54 21.84 4.59
N ARG A 47 -18.77 20.75 4.40
CA ARG A 47 -19.15 19.70 3.46
C ARG A 47 -20.46 19.00 3.87
N VAL A 48 -20.57 18.56 5.11
CA VAL A 48 -21.78 17.90 5.64
C VAL A 48 -23.00 18.83 5.56
N GLN A 49 -22.85 20.11 5.95
CA GLN A 49 -23.96 21.05 5.89
C GLN A 49 -24.44 21.27 4.45
N ALA A 50 -23.53 21.42 3.50
CA ALA A 50 -23.88 21.59 2.09
C ALA A 50 -24.49 20.30 1.51
N ALA A 51 -23.88 19.14 1.76
CA ALA A 51 -24.34 17.85 1.29
C ALA A 51 -25.77 17.52 1.77
N VAL A 52 -26.06 17.72 3.06
CA VAL A 52 -27.40 17.51 3.62
C VAL A 52 -28.45 18.40 2.93
N LYS A 53 -28.13 19.69 2.74
CA LYS A 53 -29.06 20.63 2.07
C LYS A 53 -29.26 20.28 0.59
N ASN A 54 -28.18 19.97 -0.11
CA ASN A 54 -28.23 19.66 -1.55
C ASN A 54 -28.84 18.28 -1.84
N ALA A 55 -28.82 17.37 -0.86
CA ALA A 55 -29.56 16.11 -0.89
C ALA A 55 -31.08 16.27 -0.63
N GLY A 56 -31.57 17.51 -0.46
CA GLY A 56 -32.99 17.77 -0.18
C GLY A 56 -33.40 17.50 1.28
N LEU A 57 -32.43 17.33 2.17
CA LEU A 57 -32.63 17.08 3.60
C LEU A 57 -32.54 18.35 4.42
N VAL A 58 -33.02 18.31 5.67
CA VAL A 58 -33.03 19.48 6.54
C VAL A 58 -31.83 19.50 7.48
N PHE A 59 -30.95 20.49 7.35
CA PHE A 59 -29.92 20.68 8.36
C PHE A 59 -30.52 21.44 9.58
N PRO A 60 -30.34 20.92 10.82
CA PRO A 60 -30.96 21.49 12.02
C PRO A 60 -30.58 22.99 12.22
N ARG A 61 -31.61 23.82 12.49
CA ARG A 61 -31.44 25.25 12.85
C ARG A 61 -31.23 25.42 14.37
N GLN A 62 -30.50 24.50 14.98
CA GLN A 62 -30.20 24.45 16.40
C GLN A 62 -28.69 24.37 16.59
N ARG A 63 -28.24 24.33 17.83
CA ARG A 63 -26.85 24.03 18.12
C ARG A 63 -26.59 22.55 17.90
N VAL A 64 -25.69 22.23 16.98
CA VAL A 64 -25.20 20.87 16.70
C VAL A 64 -23.79 20.74 17.25
N THR A 65 -23.57 19.76 18.11
CA THR A 65 -22.24 19.41 18.65
C THR A 65 -21.91 17.99 18.26
N VAL A 66 -20.77 17.80 17.62
CA VAL A 66 -20.23 16.50 17.25
C VAL A 66 -19.00 16.21 18.10
N ASN A 67 -18.99 15.10 18.81
CA ASN A 67 -17.85 14.61 19.56
C ASN A 67 -17.29 13.34 18.90
N LEU A 68 -16.02 13.36 18.58
CA LEU A 68 -15.31 12.21 18.02
C LEU A 68 -14.51 11.50 19.12
N ALA A 69 -15.06 10.45 19.72
CA ALA A 69 -14.45 9.69 20.79
C ALA A 69 -13.62 8.50 20.30
N PRO A 70 -12.54 8.10 20.97
CA PRO A 70 -11.96 8.72 22.16
C PRO A 70 -11.15 9.99 21.85
N ALA A 71 -11.16 10.96 22.77
CA ALA A 71 -10.43 12.21 22.60
C ALA A 71 -8.89 12.05 22.54
N ALA A 72 -8.35 10.96 23.09
CA ALA A 72 -6.91 10.68 23.01
C ALA A 72 -6.43 10.33 21.59
N LEU A 73 -7.32 9.85 20.74
CA LEU A 73 -7.04 9.51 19.33
C LEU A 73 -7.28 10.71 18.44
N ARG A 74 -6.27 11.11 17.67
CA ARG A 74 -6.41 12.13 16.65
C ARG A 74 -7.13 11.58 15.42
N LYS A 75 -8.09 12.33 14.90
CA LYS A 75 -8.87 11.97 13.71
C LYS A 75 -8.36 12.78 12.52
N GLU A 76 -8.08 12.09 11.44
CA GLU A 76 -7.54 12.66 10.21
C GLU A 76 -8.35 12.29 8.97
N GLY A 77 -8.41 13.25 8.05
CA GLY A 77 -9.01 13.07 6.75
C GLY A 77 -10.54 13.16 6.74
N PRO A 78 -11.13 13.16 5.54
CA PRO A 78 -12.54 13.43 5.34
C PRO A 78 -13.47 12.21 5.53
N ALA A 79 -12.95 11.03 5.88
CA ALA A 79 -13.72 9.80 6.02
C ALA A 79 -14.85 9.87 7.09
N TYR A 80 -14.84 10.92 7.90
CA TYR A 80 -15.85 11.17 8.94
C TYR A 80 -17.08 11.93 8.44
N ASP A 81 -17.07 12.44 7.20
CA ASP A 81 -18.19 13.23 6.69
C ASP A 81 -19.51 12.43 6.71
N LEU A 82 -19.49 11.20 6.21
CA LEU A 82 -20.67 10.34 6.20
C LEU A 82 -21.17 9.99 7.62
N PRO A 83 -20.35 9.49 8.56
CA PRO A 83 -20.81 9.22 9.92
C PRO A 83 -21.31 10.48 10.65
N ILE A 84 -20.71 11.64 10.43
CA ILE A 84 -21.21 12.92 10.97
C ILE A 84 -22.58 13.25 10.38
N ALA A 85 -22.76 13.13 9.06
CA ALA A 85 -24.03 13.37 8.40
C ALA A 85 -25.14 12.44 8.93
N LEU A 86 -24.86 11.14 9.05
CA LEU A 86 -25.79 10.17 9.62
C LEU A 86 -26.17 10.51 11.07
N GLY A 87 -25.19 10.89 11.88
CA GLY A 87 -25.43 11.35 13.26
C GLY A 87 -26.31 12.58 13.32
N VAL A 88 -26.12 13.58 12.43
CA VAL A 88 -26.94 14.78 12.33
C VAL A 88 -28.38 14.42 11.94
N LEU A 89 -28.55 13.52 10.95
CA LEU A 89 -29.88 13.10 10.49
C LEU A 89 -30.64 12.29 11.55
N ALA A 90 -29.94 11.42 12.27
CA ALA A 90 -30.52 10.66 13.38
C ALA A 90 -30.88 11.55 14.56
N ALA A 91 -29.99 12.48 14.97
CA ALA A 91 -30.25 13.42 16.05
C ALA A 91 -31.37 14.42 15.73
N SER A 92 -31.68 14.64 14.45
CA SER A 92 -32.80 15.45 13.97
C SER A 92 -34.04 14.63 13.57
N GLU A 93 -34.07 13.35 13.91
CA GLU A 93 -35.19 12.41 13.67
C GLU A 93 -35.59 12.27 12.19
N GLN A 94 -34.63 12.50 11.26
CA GLN A 94 -34.85 12.30 9.82
C GLN A 94 -34.62 10.87 9.37
N ILE A 95 -33.82 10.10 10.16
CA ILE A 95 -33.60 8.66 10.00
C ILE A 95 -33.79 7.98 11.35
N HIS A 96 -34.20 6.71 11.33
CA HIS A 96 -34.38 5.93 12.55
C HIS A 96 -33.03 5.49 13.11
N PRO A 97 -32.71 5.74 14.40
CA PRO A 97 -31.40 5.44 14.98
C PRO A 97 -31.09 3.93 15.02
N ASP A 98 -32.07 3.05 15.12
CA ASP A 98 -31.85 1.59 15.23
C ASP A 98 -31.06 1.01 14.06
N TRP A 99 -31.12 1.65 12.89
CA TRP A 99 -30.34 1.20 11.75
C TRP A 99 -28.83 1.40 11.93
N LEU A 100 -28.45 2.33 12.78
CA LEU A 100 -27.03 2.61 13.10
C LEU A 100 -26.43 1.54 14.02
N ASP A 101 -27.26 0.77 14.70
CA ASP A 101 -26.80 -0.31 15.56
C ASP A 101 -26.13 -1.41 14.74
N GLY A 102 -24.94 -1.83 15.17
CA GLY A 102 -24.12 -2.80 14.45
C GLY A 102 -23.62 -2.32 13.08
N THR A 103 -23.69 -1.01 12.80
CA THR A 103 -23.24 -0.39 11.56
C THR A 103 -22.01 0.46 11.79
N MET A 104 -20.97 0.25 10.96
CA MET A 104 -19.85 1.17 10.82
C MET A 104 -20.02 1.98 9.53
N ALA A 105 -19.78 3.29 9.58
CA ALA A 105 -19.89 4.18 8.43
C ALA A 105 -18.59 4.93 8.18
N VAL A 106 -18.14 4.99 6.92
CA VAL A 106 -16.99 5.75 6.48
C VAL A 106 -17.25 6.34 5.10
N GLY A 107 -16.83 7.58 4.85
CA GLY A 107 -17.02 8.21 3.54
C GLY A 107 -16.76 9.70 3.56
N GLU A 108 -16.20 10.20 2.48
CA GLU A 108 -16.08 11.63 2.20
C GLU A 108 -17.32 12.10 1.43
N LEU A 109 -17.89 13.23 1.80
CA LEU A 109 -19.02 13.85 1.11
C LEU A 109 -18.55 14.98 0.19
N SER A 110 -19.01 14.95 -1.04
CA SER A 110 -19.00 16.11 -1.93
C SER A 110 -20.11 17.08 -1.52
N LEU A 111 -20.02 18.33 -1.95
CA LEU A 111 -21.02 19.36 -1.62
C LEU A 111 -22.41 19.05 -2.18
N ASP A 112 -22.52 18.25 -3.24
CA ASP A 112 -23.77 17.77 -3.85
C ASP A 112 -24.38 16.55 -3.12
N GLY A 113 -23.65 16.01 -2.12
CA GLY A 113 -24.07 14.82 -1.37
C GLY A 113 -23.62 13.50 -1.96
N SER A 114 -22.86 13.49 -3.05
CA SER A 114 -22.21 12.26 -3.56
C SER A 114 -21.06 11.82 -2.64
N LEU A 115 -20.79 10.51 -2.59
CA LEU A 115 -19.68 9.94 -1.82
C LEU A 115 -18.46 9.77 -2.70
N ARG A 116 -17.30 10.07 -2.12
CA ARG A 116 -15.98 9.93 -2.74
C ARG A 116 -15.19 8.83 -2.07
N HIS A 117 -14.27 8.24 -2.85
CA HIS A 117 -13.28 7.30 -2.37
C HIS A 117 -12.57 7.76 -1.09
N VAL A 118 -12.33 6.81 -0.17
CA VAL A 118 -11.55 6.98 1.04
C VAL A 118 -10.42 5.96 1.10
N ARG A 119 -9.25 6.38 1.53
CA ARG A 119 -8.09 5.49 1.67
C ARG A 119 -8.23 4.57 2.87
N GLY A 120 -7.63 3.38 2.80
CA GLY A 120 -7.56 2.47 3.93
C GLY A 120 -8.86 1.72 4.21
N VAL A 121 -9.66 1.49 3.19
CA VAL A 121 -10.95 0.80 3.32
C VAL A 121 -10.78 -0.65 3.76
N LEU A 122 -9.77 -1.35 3.24
CA LEU A 122 -9.53 -2.75 3.62
C LEU A 122 -9.27 -2.93 5.13
N PRO A 123 -8.37 -2.19 5.77
CA PRO A 123 -8.22 -2.26 7.23
C PRO A 123 -9.44 -1.72 7.99
N MET A 124 -10.23 -0.79 7.44
CA MET A 124 -11.48 -0.35 8.05
C MET A 124 -12.53 -1.46 8.07
N ALA A 125 -12.70 -2.19 6.97
CA ALA A 125 -13.60 -3.34 6.89
C ALA A 125 -13.16 -4.48 7.82
N ALA A 126 -11.85 -4.74 7.91
CA ALA A 126 -11.29 -5.70 8.85
C ALA A 126 -11.59 -5.31 10.31
N LEU A 127 -11.38 -4.04 10.66
CA LEU A 127 -11.72 -3.50 11.97
C LEU A 127 -13.22 -3.63 12.30
N ALA A 128 -14.09 -3.37 11.33
CA ALA A 128 -15.53 -3.49 11.51
C ALA A 128 -15.92 -4.94 11.84
N ARG A 129 -15.37 -5.93 11.12
CA ARG A 129 -15.57 -7.34 11.43
C ARG A 129 -15.05 -7.70 12.83
N GLU A 130 -13.83 -7.32 13.17
CA GLU A 130 -13.22 -7.60 14.47
C GLU A 130 -13.95 -6.92 15.62
N GLY A 131 -14.51 -5.74 15.39
CA GLY A 131 -15.35 -4.99 16.32
C GLY A 131 -16.77 -5.55 16.50
N GLY A 132 -17.12 -6.62 15.76
CA GLY A 132 -18.43 -7.26 15.86
C GLY A 132 -19.55 -6.50 15.14
N PHE A 133 -19.24 -5.59 14.24
CA PHE A 133 -20.24 -4.93 13.39
C PHE A 133 -20.78 -5.90 12.36
N SER A 134 -22.08 -5.84 12.13
CA SER A 134 -22.75 -6.68 11.12
C SER A 134 -22.58 -6.11 9.70
N ARG A 135 -22.43 -4.79 9.58
CA ARG A 135 -22.32 -4.11 8.29
C ARG A 135 -21.39 -2.92 8.31
N ILE A 136 -20.86 -2.61 7.13
CA ILE A 136 -20.11 -1.38 6.86
C ILE A 136 -20.76 -0.62 5.68
N VAL A 137 -20.94 0.68 5.85
CA VAL A 137 -21.47 1.61 4.86
C VAL A 137 -20.35 2.48 4.36
N LEU A 138 -20.12 2.51 3.05
CA LEU A 138 -18.98 3.17 2.46
C LEU A 138 -19.26 3.58 1.00
N PRO A 139 -18.39 4.41 0.39
CA PRO A 139 -18.52 4.79 -1.01
C PRO A 139 -18.60 3.57 -1.94
N ALA A 140 -19.47 3.61 -2.94
CA ALA A 140 -19.66 2.51 -3.89
C ALA A 140 -18.34 2.16 -4.64
N ALA A 141 -17.48 3.15 -4.87
CA ALA A 141 -16.17 2.95 -5.48
C ALA A 141 -15.24 2.04 -4.66
N ASP A 142 -15.46 1.96 -3.34
CA ASP A 142 -14.61 1.22 -2.39
C ASP A 142 -15.20 -0.15 -2.01
N ALA A 143 -16.41 -0.45 -2.48
CA ALA A 143 -17.15 -1.63 -2.07
C ALA A 143 -16.43 -2.95 -2.42
N ALA A 144 -15.82 -3.02 -3.60
CA ALA A 144 -15.09 -4.20 -4.04
C ALA A 144 -13.87 -4.51 -3.13
N GLU A 145 -13.18 -3.47 -2.64
CA GLU A 145 -12.06 -3.60 -1.71
C GLU A 145 -12.56 -4.08 -0.33
N ALA A 146 -13.60 -3.44 0.21
CA ALA A 146 -14.17 -3.83 1.50
C ALA A 146 -14.72 -5.27 1.49
N ALA A 147 -15.31 -5.71 0.38
CA ALA A 147 -15.90 -7.04 0.22
C ALA A 147 -14.85 -8.19 0.21
N LEU A 148 -13.57 -7.88 0.16
CA LEU A 148 -12.52 -8.88 0.37
C LEU A 148 -12.54 -9.45 1.80
N ILE A 149 -13.03 -8.67 2.77
CA ILE A 149 -13.16 -9.12 4.16
C ILE A 149 -14.42 -9.98 4.29
N PRO A 150 -14.31 -11.22 4.78
CA PRO A 150 -15.46 -12.08 5.00
C PRO A 150 -16.29 -11.63 6.20
N GLU A 151 -17.50 -12.14 6.29
CA GLU A 151 -18.38 -12.03 7.48
C GLU A 151 -18.82 -10.61 7.85
N ILE A 152 -18.77 -9.68 6.88
CA ILE A 152 -19.29 -8.33 7.04
C ILE A 152 -20.13 -7.97 5.81
N GLU A 153 -21.30 -7.40 6.02
CA GLU A 153 -22.18 -6.92 4.95
C GLU A 153 -21.66 -5.55 4.47
N VAL A 154 -21.35 -5.43 3.19
CA VAL A 154 -20.85 -4.18 2.59
C VAL A 154 -21.98 -3.48 1.86
N ILE A 155 -22.37 -2.29 2.31
CA ILE A 155 -23.41 -1.48 1.70
C ILE A 155 -22.78 -0.36 0.87
N PRO A 156 -22.80 -0.47 -0.48
CA PRO A 156 -22.20 0.51 -1.38
C PRO A 156 -23.10 1.74 -1.52
N ILE A 157 -22.61 2.93 -1.21
CA ILE A 157 -23.37 4.17 -1.26
C ILE A 157 -22.80 5.11 -2.32
N GLU A 158 -23.63 5.56 -3.24
CA GLU A 158 -23.27 6.57 -4.24
C GLU A 158 -23.49 8.00 -3.73
N SER A 159 -24.55 8.20 -2.93
CA SER A 159 -24.94 9.52 -2.42
C SER A 159 -25.72 9.44 -1.10
N LEU A 160 -25.70 10.54 -0.36
CA LEU A 160 -26.48 10.68 0.87
C LEU A 160 -27.98 10.48 0.61
N THR A 161 -28.48 10.96 -0.54
CA THR A 161 -29.87 10.76 -0.95
C THR A 161 -30.20 9.27 -1.16
N ALA A 162 -29.31 8.52 -1.83
CA ALA A 162 -29.50 7.08 -2.04
C ALA A 162 -29.53 6.34 -0.69
N LEU A 163 -28.65 6.72 0.25
CA LEU A 163 -28.63 6.13 1.58
C LEU A 163 -29.93 6.41 2.35
N VAL A 164 -30.42 7.65 2.35
CA VAL A 164 -31.68 7.98 3.05
C VAL A 164 -32.88 7.27 2.43
N ASN A 165 -32.94 7.13 1.11
CA ASN A 165 -34.00 6.33 0.42
C ASN A 165 -33.92 4.85 0.82
N HIS A 166 -32.72 4.30 0.97
CA HIS A 166 -32.53 2.93 1.48
C HIS A 166 -33.04 2.79 2.92
N LEU A 167 -32.66 3.71 3.81
CA LEU A 167 -33.06 3.71 5.21
C LEU A 167 -34.59 3.89 5.40
N SER A 168 -35.22 4.63 4.50
CA SER A 168 -36.65 4.86 4.49
C SER A 168 -37.44 3.71 3.80
N GLY A 169 -36.74 2.70 3.29
CA GLY A 169 -37.38 1.57 2.57
C GLY A 169 -37.94 1.93 1.18
N VAL A 170 -37.63 3.12 0.66
CA VAL A 170 -38.11 3.59 -0.65
C VAL A 170 -37.37 2.91 -1.80
N VAL A 171 -36.05 2.85 -1.72
CA VAL A 171 -35.19 2.17 -2.69
C VAL A 171 -34.12 1.39 -1.92
N PRO A 172 -34.27 0.08 -1.75
CA PRO A 172 -33.29 -0.73 -1.03
C PRO A 172 -32.00 -0.85 -1.85
N ILE A 173 -30.86 -0.63 -1.19
CA ILE A 173 -29.53 -0.88 -1.75
C ILE A 173 -29.18 -2.33 -1.45
N GLN A 174 -28.78 -3.07 -2.48
CA GLN A 174 -28.32 -4.44 -2.30
C GLN A 174 -26.88 -4.42 -1.76
N PRO A 175 -26.58 -5.28 -0.77
CA PRO A 175 -25.20 -5.47 -0.33
C PRO A 175 -24.31 -5.88 -1.49
N TYR A 176 -23.06 -5.45 -1.45
CA TYR A 176 -22.07 -5.82 -2.45
C TYR A 176 -21.74 -7.31 -2.30
N GLU A 177 -21.92 -8.07 -3.37
CA GLU A 177 -21.61 -9.50 -3.37
C GLU A 177 -20.10 -9.70 -3.26
N ARG A 178 -19.69 -10.53 -2.30
CA ARG A 178 -18.29 -10.86 -2.12
C ARG A 178 -17.78 -11.63 -3.33
N PRO A 179 -16.68 -11.16 -4.00
CA PRO A 179 -16.10 -11.89 -5.10
C PRO A 179 -15.43 -13.18 -4.59
N GLU A 180 -15.45 -14.22 -5.39
CA GLU A 180 -14.58 -15.37 -5.16
C GLU A 180 -13.12 -14.96 -5.40
N ILE A 181 -12.30 -15.06 -4.36
CA ILE A 181 -10.89 -14.68 -4.46
C ILE A 181 -10.12 -15.83 -5.11
N MET A 182 -9.88 -15.71 -6.40
CA MET A 182 -8.96 -16.58 -7.14
C MET A 182 -7.71 -15.78 -7.48
N ILE A 183 -6.56 -16.26 -7.02
CA ILE A 183 -5.28 -15.67 -7.41
C ILE A 183 -4.80 -16.40 -8.65
N GLU A 184 -5.11 -15.84 -9.79
CA GLU A 184 -4.52 -16.26 -11.04
C GLU A 184 -3.12 -15.65 -11.16
N HIS A 185 -2.20 -16.44 -11.69
CA HIS A 185 -0.87 -15.92 -11.95
C HIS A 185 -0.91 -15.00 -13.16
N GLU A 186 -0.87 -13.72 -12.93
CA GLU A 186 -0.52 -12.76 -13.97
C GLU A 186 1.01 -12.66 -14.04
N PRO A 187 1.63 -12.93 -15.20
CA PRO A 187 3.07 -12.76 -15.34
C PRO A 187 3.41 -11.28 -15.18
N GLY A 188 3.91 -10.91 -14.00
CA GLY A 188 4.39 -9.56 -13.74
C GLY A 188 5.74 -9.34 -14.44
N GLY A 189 5.86 -8.21 -15.14
CA GLY A 189 7.12 -7.78 -15.72
C GLY A 189 7.48 -8.43 -17.06
N MET A 190 8.76 -8.35 -17.40
CA MET A 190 9.35 -8.86 -18.65
C MET A 190 9.63 -10.36 -18.54
N ASP A 191 9.39 -11.13 -19.59
CA ASP A 191 9.74 -12.55 -19.59
C ASP A 191 11.26 -12.72 -19.62
N LEU A 192 11.78 -13.65 -18.80
CA LEU A 192 13.22 -13.93 -18.69
C LEU A 192 13.83 -14.40 -20.02
N GLN A 193 13.04 -15.05 -20.91
CA GLN A 193 13.47 -15.48 -22.23
C GLN A 193 13.89 -14.31 -23.14
N GLU A 194 13.37 -13.10 -22.90
CA GLU A 194 13.70 -11.90 -23.66
C GLU A 194 15.10 -11.37 -23.36
N VAL A 195 15.66 -11.73 -22.19
CA VAL A 195 17.03 -11.37 -21.82
C VAL A 195 18.00 -12.30 -22.53
N LYS A 196 18.77 -11.76 -23.46
CA LYS A 196 19.75 -12.52 -24.25
C LYS A 196 21.01 -12.81 -23.43
N GLY A 197 21.47 -14.06 -23.49
CA GLY A 197 22.68 -14.49 -22.75
C GLY A 197 22.50 -14.45 -21.23
N GLN A 198 23.60 -14.23 -20.51
CA GLN A 198 23.62 -14.06 -19.04
C GLN A 198 23.10 -15.26 -18.24
N GLU A 199 23.34 -16.49 -18.73
CA GLU A 199 22.75 -17.72 -18.15
C GLU A 199 23.12 -17.93 -16.67
N HIS A 200 24.36 -17.57 -16.27
CA HIS A 200 24.78 -17.66 -14.87
C HIS A 200 24.06 -16.64 -13.98
N VAL A 201 23.72 -15.43 -14.51
CA VAL A 201 22.95 -14.41 -13.78
C VAL A 201 21.49 -14.86 -13.66
N LYS A 202 20.90 -15.38 -14.74
CA LYS A 202 19.56 -15.97 -14.70
C LYS A 202 19.46 -17.07 -13.66
N ARG A 203 20.47 -17.93 -13.58
CA ARG A 203 20.56 -18.97 -12.56
C ARG A 203 20.67 -18.40 -11.14
N ALA A 204 21.47 -17.33 -10.95
CA ALA A 204 21.53 -16.62 -9.68
C ALA A 204 20.19 -16.03 -9.27
N LEU A 205 19.44 -15.42 -10.22
CA LEU A 205 18.10 -14.90 -9.99
C LEU A 205 17.08 -16.00 -9.66
N GLU A 206 17.15 -17.15 -10.32
CA GLU A 206 16.33 -18.34 -10.01
C GLU A 206 16.56 -18.80 -8.57
N VAL A 207 17.81 -18.93 -8.14
CA VAL A 207 18.17 -19.29 -6.76
C VAL A 207 17.66 -18.23 -5.77
N ALA A 208 17.85 -16.96 -6.12
CA ALA A 208 17.37 -15.85 -5.32
C ALA A 208 15.84 -15.85 -5.17
N ALA A 209 15.09 -16.09 -6.25
CA ALA A 209 13.64 -16.22 -6.22
C ALA A 209 13.18 -17.40 -5.36
N ALA A 210 13.88 -18.54 -5.46
CA ALA A 210 13.57 -19.73 -4.69
C ALA A 210 13.85 -19.57 -3.19
N GLY A 211 14.93 -18.87 -2.82
CA GLY A 211 15.32 -18.65 -1.42
C GLY A 211 14.77 -17.36 -0.80
N GLY A 212 14.32 -16.39 -1.61
CA GLY A 212 14.02 -15.04 -1.15
C GLY A 212 15.29 -14.26 -0.80
N HIS A 213 16.39 -14.52 -1.51
CA HIS A 213 17.71 -13.96 -1.26
C HIS A 213 17.86 -12.55 -1.84
N ASN A 214 18.60 -11.71 -1.15
CA ASN A 214 19.00 -10.40 -1.64
C ASN A 214 20.15 -10.54 -2.65
N VAL A 215 20.13 -9.73 -3.71
CA VAL A 215 21.08 -9.83 -4.85
C VAL A 215 21.75 -8.50 -5.11
N LEU A 216 23.04 -8.53 -5.34
CA LEU A 216 23.81 -7.41 -5.88
C LEU A 216 24.42 -7.79 -7.22
N MET A 217 24.05 -7.08 -8.26
CA MET A 217 24.56 -7.23 -9.62
C MET A 217 25.60 -6.15 -9.90
N ALA A 218 26.83 -6.54 -10.21
CA ALA A 218 27.90 -5.63 -10.60
C ALA A 218 28.29 -5.87 -12.06
N GLY A 219 28.45 -4.81 -12.84
CA GLY A 219 28.87 -4.94 -14.24
C GLY A 219 28.91 -3.61 -14.99
N PRO A 220 29.48 -3.57 -16.19
CA PRO A 220 29.61 -2.35 -16.96
C PRO A 220 28.25 -1.79 -17.40
N PRO A 221 28.17 -0.52 -17.79
CA PRO A 221 26.97 0.07 -18.38
C PRO A 221 26.53 -0.72 -19.62
N GLY A 222 25.21 -0.90 -19.78
CA GLY A 222 24.65 -1.62 -20.93
C GLY A 222 24.74 -3.15 -20.84
N ALA A 223 25.19 -3.73 -19.71
CA ALA A 223 25.25 -5.19 -19.52
C ALA A 223 23.89 -5.87 -19.29
N GLY A 224 22.78 -5.11 -19.24
CA GLY A 224 21.44 -5.67 -19.06
C GLY A 224 20.98 -5.84 -17.62
N LYS A 225 21.69 -5.27 -16.62
CA LYS A 225 21.34 -5.38 -15.20
C LYS A 225 19.88 -4.99 -14.88
N THR A 226 19.43 -3.87 -15.43
CA THR A 226 18.06 -3.38 -15.23
C THR A 226 17.00 -4.29 -15.87
N LEU A 227 17.32 -4.87 -17.05
CA LEU A 227 16.43 -5.85 -17.72
C LEU A 227 16.30 -7.14 -16.87
N LEU A 228 17.43 -7.65 -16.39
CA LEU A 228 17.47 -8.80 -15.48
C LEU A 228 16.66 -8.57 -14.20
N ALA A 229 16.79 -7.38 -13.59
CA ALA A 229 15.99 -7.04 -12.42
C ALA A 229 14.48 -6.98 -12.72
N ARG A 230 14.10 -6.39 -13.87
CA ARG A 230 12.70 -6.28 -14.31
C ARG A 230 12.08 -7.62 -14.72
N SER A 231 12.87 -8.62 -15.08
CA SER A 231 12.38 -9.97 -15.35
C SER A 231 12.16 -10.80 -14.08
N LEU A 232 12.72 -10.40 -12.93
CA LEU A 232 12.62 -11.15 -11.68
C LEU A 232 11.16 -11.38 -11.21
N PRO A 233 10.23 -10.42 -11.26
CA PRO A 233 8.85 -10.67 -10.87
C PRO A 233 8.18 -11.82 -11.62
N SER A 234 8.54 -12.05 -12.88
CA SER A 234 7.95 -13.11 -13.71
C SER A 234 8.31 -14.53 -13.26
N ILE A 235 9.38 -14.69 -12.49
CA ILE A 235 9.84 -16.00 -11.95
C ILE A 235 9.58 -16.15 -10.45
N LEU A 236 9.07 -15.11 -9.77
CA LEU A 236 8.68 -15.22 -8.37
C LEU A 236 7.47 -16.14 -8.21
N PRO A 237 7.36 -16.86 -7.07
CA PRO A 237 6.21 -17.71 -6.82
C PRO A 237 4.92 -16.90 -6.70
N THR A 238 3.80 -17.47 -7.11
CA THR A 238 2.47 -16.91 -6.96
C THR A 238 2.20 -16.54 -5.50
N MET A 239 1.54 -15.41 -5.26
CA MET A 239 1.15 -15.02 -3.89
C MET A 239 0.05 -15.96 -3.36
N THR A 240 0.04 -16.19 -2.07
CA THR A 240 -1.14 -16.74 -1.39
C THR A 240 -2.19 -15.63 -1.22
N VAL A 241 -3.45 -16.02 -0.93
CA VAL A 241 -4.51 -15.04 -0.63
C VAL A 241 -4.12 -14.13 0.53
N GLU A 242 -3.48 -14.68 1.57
CA GLU A 242 -2.99 -13.91 2.71
C GLU A 242 -1.91 -12.91 2.30
N GLU A 243 -0.92 -13.33 1.50
CA GLU A 243 0.11 -12.43 0.98
C GLU A 243 -0.48 -11.31 0.11
N ALA A 244 -1.49 -11.62 -0.71
CA ALA A 244 -2.18 -10.65 -1.55
C ALA A 244 -2.96 -9.62 -0.71
N LEU A 245 -3.64 -10.05 0.35
CA LEU A 245 -4.34 -9.17 1.28
C LEU A 245 -3.35 -8.29 2.07
N ASP A 246 -2.20 -8.84 2.52
CA ASP A 246 -1.16 -8.07 3.20
C ASP A 246 -0.65 -6.92 2.32
N VAL A 247 -0.33 -7.23 1.06
CA VAL A 247 0.13 -6.23 0.08
C VAL A 247 -0.97 -5.21 -0.20
N THR A 248 -2.19 -5.67 -0.46
CA THR A 248 -3.33 -4.80 -0.76
C THR A 248 -3.60 -3.83 0.39
N ARG A 249 -3.51 -4.28 1.65
CA ARG A 249 -3.68 -3.43 2.83
C ARG A 249 -2.67 -2.27 2.86
N ILE A 250 -1.41 -2.53 2.51
CA ILE A 250 -0.38 -1.48 2.45
C ILE A 250 -0.72 -0.46 1.37
N TYR A 251 -1.11 -0.92 0.18
CA TYR A 251 -1.47 -0.06 -0.95
C TYR A 251 -2.75 0.73 -0.71
N SER A 252 -3.74 0.14 -0.04
CA SER A 252 -4.96 0.81 0.41
C SER A 252 -4.67 2.01 1.32
N VAL A 253 -3.85 1.79 2.36
CA VAL A 253 -3.44 2.86 3.29
C VAL A 253 -2.56 3.91 2.61
N ALA A 254 -1.73 3.50 1.64
CA ALA A 254 -0.90 4.40 0.86
C ALA A 254 -1.67 5.22 -0.18
N ASP A 255 -2.94 4.87 -0.44
CA ASP A 255 -3.75 5.45 -1.53
C ASP A 255 -3.10 5.21 -2.91
N GLN A 256 -2.63 3.98 -3.13
CA GLN A 256 -1.92 3.56 -4.34
C GLN A 256 -2.48 2.28 -4.97
N LEU A 257 -3.70 1.86 -4.61
CA LEU A 257 -4.38 0.80 -5.32
C LEU A 257 -4.73 1.27 -6.74
N PRO A 258 -4.41 0.48 -7.78
CA PRO A 258 -4.84 0.83 -9.13
C PRO A 258 -6.38 0.87 -9.21
N PRO A 259 -6.96 1.77 -10.02
CA PRO A 259 -8.39 1.77 -10.28
C PRO A 259 -8.87 0.38 -10.72
N ASP A 260 -10.05 -0.03 -10.28
CA ASP A 260 -10.69 -1.31 -10.62
C ASP A 260 -9.91 -2.57 -10.22
N THR A 261 -8.89 -2.43 -9.36
CA THR A 261 -8.09 -3.53 -8.83
C THR A 261 -8.24 -3.61 -7.32
N PRO A 262 -9.31 -4.25 -6.81
CA PRO A 262 -9.56 -4.31 -5.37
C PRO A 262 -8.55 -5.19 -4.62
N LEU A 263 -7.94 -6.16 -5.31
CA LEU A 263 -6.92 -7.06 -4.77
C LEU A 263 -5.70 -7.10 -5.70
N LEU A 264 -4.52 -6.91 -5.15
CA LEU A 264 -3.27 -7.05 -5.90
C LEU A 264 -2.89 -8.52 -6.05
N HIS A 265 -2.83 -9.02 -7.27
CA HIS A 265 -2.49 -10.41 -7.60
C HIS A 265 -1.00 -10.59 -7.89
N THR A 266 -0.29 -9.54 -8.24
CA THR A 266 1.13 -9.55 -8.62
C THR A 266 2.03 -9.06 -7.50
N ARG A 267 3.20 -9.68 -7.36
CA ARG A 267 4.21 -9.22 -6.41
C ARG A 267 4.70 -7.84 -6.80
N PRO A 268 4.73 -6.88 -5.87
CA PRO A 268 5.19 -5.52 -6.16
C PRO A 268 6.63 -5.49 -6.66
N PHE A 269 6.89 -4.65 -7.65
CA PHE A 269 8.23 -4.28 -8.10
C PHE A 269 8.40 -2.78 -7.95
N ARG A 270 9.19 -2.37 -6.95
CA ARG A 270 9.45 -0.96 -6.67
C ARG A 270 10.85 -0.59 -7.08
N SER A 271 10.98 0.47 -7.87
CA SER A 271 12.26 0.94 -8.40
C SER A 271 12.38 2.45 -8.23
N PRO A 272 12.61 2.92 -6.99
CA PRO A 272 12.78 4.35 -6.74
C PRO A 272 14.07 4.86 -7.37
N HIS A 273 14.04 6.11 -7.81
CA HIS A 273 15.24 6.78 -8.30
C HIS A 273 16.21 7.08 -7.16
N HIS A 274 17.52 7.10 -7.42
CA HIS A 274 18.55 7.34 -6.39
C HIS A 274 18.46 8.72 -5.70
N THR A 275 17.73 9.68 -6.27
CA THR A 275 17.42 10.98 -5.64
C THR A 275 16.27 10.93 -4.62
N ILE A 276 15.70 9.76 -4.36
CA ILE A 276 14.63 9.62 -3.39
C ILE A 276 15.07 10.11 -2.00
N SER A 277 14.20 10.80 -1.31
CA SER A 277 14.47 11.21 0.07
C SER A 277 14.39 10.00 1.03
N HIS A 278 15.03 10.11 2.19
CA HIS A 278 14.88 9.14 3.28
C HIS A 278 13.40 8.87 3.62
N ALA A 279 12.59 9.93 3.68
CA ALA A 279 11.16 9.80 3.96
C ALA A 279 10.38 9.12 2.82
N GLY A 280 10.78 9.30 1.57
CA GLY A 280 10.21 8.57 0.44
C GLY A 280 10.50 7.07 0.51
N LEU A 281 11.72 6.71 0.90
CA LEU A 281 12.14 5.31 0.97
C LEU A 281 11.51 4.58 2.18
N VAL A 282 11.66 5.13 3.37
CA VAL A 282 11.19 4.52 4.65
C VAL A 282 9.70 4.75 4.88
N GLY A 283 9.23 5.90 4.46
CA GLY A 283 7.94 6.44 4.82
C GLY A 283 8.06 7.63 5.78
N GLY A 284 6.98 8.34 5.97
CA GLY A 284 7.00 9.54 6.78
C GLY A 284 5.74 10.40 6.61
N GLY A 285 5.91 11.70 6.78
CA GLY A 285 4.83 12.67 6.83
C GLY A 285 4.52 13.09 8.26
N ASN A 286 3.58 14.01 8.43
CA ASN A 286 3.08 14.41 9.75
C ASN A 286 2.37 13.24 10.44
N TRP A 287 1.76 12.38 9.65
CA TRP A 287 1.18 11.10 10.00
C TRP A 287 1.97 9.99 9.30
N PRO A 288 2.34 8.92 10.01
CA PRO A 288 3.15 7.85 9.42
C PRO A 288 2.45 7.19 8.22
N ARG A 289 3.07 7.29 7.04
CA ARG A 289 2.65 6.62 5.80
C ARG A 289 3.73 5.67 5.33
N PRO A 290 3.38 4.54 4.70
CA PRO A 290 4.37 3.61 4.18
C PRO A 290 5.18 4.24 3.05
N GLY A 291 6.48 3.93 2.98
CA GLY A 291 7.37 4.31 1.90
C GLY A 291 7.64 3.16 0.93
N GLU A 292 8.57 3.37 -0.01
CA GLU A 292 8.92 2.38 -1.05
C GLU A 292 9.33 1.02 -0.48
N ILE A 293 9.98 0.98 0.68
CA ILE A 293 10.36 -0.27 1.36
C ILE A 293 9.12 -1.08 1.72
N SER A 294 8.09 -0.45 2.30
CA SER A 294 6.84 -1.13 2.66
C SER A 294 5.99 -1.45 1.45
N LEU A 295 5.99 -0.59 0.43
CA LEU A 295 5.31 -0.83 -0.84
C LEU A 295 5.93 -2.00 -1.63
N ALA A 296 7.21 -2.34 -1.36
CA ALA A 296 7.87 -3.51 -1.92
C ALA A 296 7.58 -4.81 -1.14
N HIS A 297 6.78 -4.76 -0.07
CA HIS A 297 6.45 -5.94 0.75
C HIS A 297 5.97 -7.12 -0.10
N ARG A 298 6.47 -8.33 0.20
CA ARG A 298 6.23 -9.58 -0.56
C ARG A 298 6.70 -9.55 -2.02
N GLY A 299 7.42 -8.50 -2.42
CA GLY A 299 7.91 -8.29 -3.77
C GLY A 299 9.39 -7.95 -3.83
N VAL A 300 9.74 -7.06 -4.75
CA VAL A 300 11.13 -6.65 -5.05
C VAL A 300 11.31 -5.16 -4.85
N LEU A 301 12.34 -4.78 -4.11
CA LEU A 301 12.87 -3.43 -4.09
C LEU A 301 14.14 -3.40 -4.94
N PHE A 302 14.04 -2.81 -6.13
CA PHE A 302 15.16 -2.66 -7.05
C PHE A 302 15.80 -1.28 -6.92
N LEU A 303 17.08 -1.25 -6.60
CA LEU A 303 17.87 -0.03 -6.50
C LEU A 303 18.95 -0.03 -7.60
N ASP A 304 18.66 0.67 -8.69
CA ASP A 304 19.65 0.90 -9.75
C ASP A 304 20.66 1.96 -9.32
N GLU A 305 21.88 1.89 -9.84
CA GLU A 305 22.96 2.77 -9.42
C GLU A 305 23.17 2.77 -7.89
N PHE A 306 23.13 1.59 -7.28
CA PHE A 306 23.07 1.36 -5.84
C PHE A 306 24.02 2.27 -5.01
N PRO A 307 25.29 2.50 -5.36
CA PRO A 307 26.17 3.41 -4.61
C PRO A 307 25.77 4.89 -4.67
N GLU A 308 24.93 5.29 -5.64
CA GLU A 308 24.53 6.70 -5.81
C GLU A 308 23.41 7.14 -4.86
N PHE A 309 22.69 6.20 -4.22
CA PHE A 309 21.72 6.51 -3.15
C PHE A 309 22.37 7.18 -1.92
N GLY A 310 23.67 7.03 -1.78
CA GLY A 310 24.42 7.57 -0.67
C GLY A 310 24.29 6.76 0.63
N MET A 311 25.33 6.79 1.45
CA MET A 311 25.44 5.96 2.65
C MET A 311 24.26 6.11 3.62
N ARG A 312 23.79 7.35 3.86
CA ARG A 312 22.68 7.61 4.80
C ARG A 312 21.36 6.95 4.37
N VAL A 313 21.07 6.92 3.07
CA VAL A 313 19.85 6.31 2.52
C VAL A 313 19.99 4.79 2.53
N LEU A 314 21.16 4.25 2.20
CA LEU A 314 21.38 2.80 2.20
C LEU A 314 21.38 2.19 3.61
N GLU A 315 21.89 2.91 4.62
CA GLU A 315 21.92 2.41 6.00
C GLU A 315 20.52 2.14 6.60
N VAL A 316 19.49 2.83 6.12
CA VAL A 316 18.13 2.58 6.61
C VAL A 316 17.55 1.25 6.16
N LEU A 317 18.14 0.61 5.13
CA LEU A 317 17.72 -0.72 4.68
C LEU A 317 18.13 -1.84 5.64
N ARG A 318 19.11 -1.60 6.52
CA ARG A 318 19.67 -2.65 7.40
C ARG A 318 18.60 -3.24 8.30
N GLN A 319 17.85 -2.41 9.00
CA GLN A 319 16.80 -2.87 9.90
C GLN A 319 15.68 -3.63 9.16
N PRO A 320 15.07 -3.09 8.07
CA PRO A 320 14.05 -3.84 7.33
C PRO A 320 14.53 -5.17 6.74
N LEU A 321 15.80 -5.26 6.35
CA LEU A 321 16.35 -6.51 5.83
C LEU A 321 16.48 -7.59 6.91
N GLU A 322 16.71 -7.21 8.17
CA GLU A 322 16.76 -8.12 9.30
C GLU A 322 15.37 -8.40 9.89
N ASP A 323 14.69 -7.34 10.33
CA ASP A 323 13.47 -7.43 11.13
C ASP A 323 12.21 -7.62 10.28
N LYS A 324 12.29 -7.41 8.95
CA LYS A 324 11.16 -7.44 8.03
C LYS A 324 10.05 -6.43 8.36
N VAL A 325 10.38 -5.39 9.10
CA VAL A 325 9.48 -4.32 9.56
C VAL A 325 10.18 -2.98 9.49
N VAL A 326 9.43 -1.93 9.15
CA VAL A 326 9.84 -0.53 9.24
C VAL A 326 9.00 0.14 10.30
N THR A 327 9.64 0.75 11.31
CA THR A 327 8.96 1.55 12.32
C THR A 327 9.21 3.05 12.06
N ILE A 328 8.13 3.79 11.92
CA ILE A 328 8.16 5.24 11.71
C ILE A 328 7.65 5.92 12.98
N SER A 329 8.56 6.55 13.71
CA SER A 329 8.21 7.34 14.91
C SER A 329 8.24 8.82 14.57
N ARG A 330 7.15 9.53 14.86
CA ARG A 330 6.98 10.98 14.68
C ARG A 330 6.36 11.60 15.93
N ALA A 331 6.41 12.90 16.04
CA ALA A 331 5.82 13.62 17.18
C ALA A 331 4.30 13.34 17.38
N ARG A 332 3.61 12.92 16.32
CA ARG A 332 2.16 12.66 16.32
C ARG A 332 1.78 11.18 16.42
N GLY A 333 2.74 10.27 16.45
CA GLY A 333 2.49 8.84 16.59
C GLY A 333 3.62 7.98 16.04
N SER A 334 3.58 6.70 16.37
CA SER A 334 4.46 5.66 15.84
C SER A 334 3.61 4.63 15.11
N ALA A 335 4.05 4.20 13.94
CA ALA A 335 3.43 3.11 13.19
C ALA A 335 4.50 2.18 12.63
N SER A 336 4.19 0.90 12.63
CA SER A 336 5.03 -0.13 12.05
C SER A 336 4.39 -0.67 10.77
N PHE A 337 5.20 -0.85 9.74
CA PHE A 337 4.77 -1.39 8.46
C PHE A 337 5.59 -2.63 8.11
N PRO A 338 4.99 -3.69 7.61
CA PRO A 338 5.74 -4.86 7.17
C PRO A 338 6.63 -4.51 5.97
N ALA A 339 7.81 -5.12 5.94
CA ALA A 339 8.86 -4.84 4.97
C ALA A 339 9.62 -6.11 4.56
N ASN A 340 8.90 -7.20 4.35
CA ASN A 340 9.47 -8.44 3.85
C ASN A 340 9.57 -8.39 2.33
N PHE A 341 10.65 -7.84 1.83
CA PHE A 341 10.95 -7.68 0.41
C PHE A 341 12.28 -8.35 0.07
N MET A 342 12.51 -8.55 -1.21
CA MET A 342 13.76 -8.99 -1.78
C MET A 342 14.49 -7.77 -2.32
N LEU A 343 15.69 -7.50 -1.79
CA LEU A 343 16.53 -6.40 -2.27
C LEU A 343 17.31 -6.85 -3.50
N VAL A 344 17.19 -6.08 -4.58
CA VAL A 344 18.02 -6.25 -5.78
C VAL A 344 18.76 -4.94 -6.04
N GLY A 345 20.06 -4.95 -5.87
CA GLY A 345 20.92 -3.82 -6.19
C GLY A 345 21.62 -4.01 -7.54
N ALA A 346 21.74 -2.95 -8.32
CA ALA A 346 22.59 -2.93 -9.50
C ALA A 346 23.62 -1.82 -9.38
N MET A 347 24.86 -2.13 -9.69
CA MET A 347 25.96 -1.15 -9.63
C MET A 347 26.94 -1.32 -10.78
N ASN A 348 27.63 -0.25 -11.09
CA ASN A 348 28.81 -0.30 -11.92
C ASN A 348 30.03 -0.63 -11.05
N PRO A 349 31.12 -1.21 -11.59
CA PRO A 349 32.29 -1.57 -10.81
C PRO A 349 33.10 -0.33 -10.34
N CYS A 350 32.94 0.82 -11.00
CA CYS A 350 33.53 2.10 -10.68
C CYS A 350 32.73 3.25 -11.26
N PRO A 351 33.05 4.54 -10.99
CA PRO A 351 32.29 5.67 -11.53
C PRO A 351 32.29 5.75 -13.06
N CYS A 352 33.34 5.37 -13.76
CA CYS A 352 33.32 5.32 -15.24
C CYS A 352 32.64 4.05 -15.78
N GLY A 353 32.48 3.03 -14.93
CA GLY A 353 31.79 1.78 -15.26
C GLY A 353 32.65 0.68 -15.88
N TYR A 354 33.95 0.90 -16.07
CA TYR A 354 34.77 -0.02 -16.88
C TYR A 354 35.96 -0.64 -16.11
N PHE A 355 35.94 -0.59 -14.78
CA PHE A 355 36.97 -1.26 -13.99
C PHE A 355 36.83 -2.79 -14.15
N GLY A 356 37.94 -3.42 -14.66
CA GLY A 356 37.93 -4.85 -14.97
C GLY A 356 37.28 -5.22 -16.31
N ASP A 357 36.83 -4.26 -17.11
CA ASP A 357 36.20 -4.52 -18.41
C ASP A 357 37.31 -4.91 -19.41
N PRO A 358 37.18 -6.07 -20.13
CA PRO A 358 38.21 -6.52 -21.07
C PRO A 358 38.27 -5.73 -22.38
N VAL A 359 37.23 -4.95 -22.69
CA VAL A 359 37.10 -4.24 -23.98
C VAL A 359 37.40 -2.75 -23.85
N LYS A 360 37.01 -2.15 -22.74
CA LYS A 360 37.18 -0.70 -22.51
C LYS A 360 38.00 -0.42 -21.26
N GLU A 361 39.08 0.33 -21.43
CA GLU A 361 39.98 0.71 -20.32
C GLU A 361 39.29 1.62 -19.29
N CYS A 362 39.51 1.34 -18.03
CA CYS A 362 39.02 2.14 -16.92
C CYS A 362 39.90 3.42 -16.77
N SER A 363 39.25 4.58 -16.71
CA SER A 363 39.88 5.88 -16.51
C SER A 363 40.01 6.29 -15.03
N CYS A 364 39.48 5.48 -14.10
CA CYS A 364 39.47 5.80 -12.67
C CYS A 364 40.79 5.39 -11.98
N SER A 365 41.30 6.24 -11.08
CA SER A 365 42.37 5.82 -10.18
C SER A 365 41.86 4.76 -9.19
N LEU A 366 42.76 3.90 -8.70
CA LEU A 366 42.41 2.87 -7.70
C LEU A 366 41.78 3.47 -6.43
N SER A 367 42.22 4.65 -6.00
CA SER A 367 41.64 5.37 -4.87
C SER A 367 40.18 5.80 -5.14
N THR A 368 39.87 6.18 -6.38
CA THR A 368 38.53 6.55 -6.80
C THR A 368 37.61 5.33 -6.83
N VAL A 369 38.10 4.21 -7.37
CA VAL A 369 37.35 2.93 -7.37
C VAL A 369 37.03 2.49 -5.95
N THR A 370 38.07 2.45 -5.08
CA THR A 370 37.90 2.06 -3.67
C THR A 370 36.89 2.97 -2.93
N ARG A 371 36.95 4.28 -3.15
CA ARG A 371 36.04 5.25 -2.55
C ARG A 371 34.62 5.06 -3.04
N TYR A 372 34.41 4.73 -4.31
CA TYR A 372 33.13 4.45 -4.88
C TYR A 372 32.49 3.18 -4.29
N GLN A 373 33.25 2.10 -4.23
CA GLN A 373 32.78 0.83 -3.66
C GLN A 373 32.50 0.95 -2.16
N LYS A 374 33.26 1.73 -1.41
CA LYS A 374 33.04 2.00 0.02
C LYS A 374 31.81 2.88 0.32
N ARG A 375 31.05 3.35 -0.68
CA ARG A 375 29.76 4.00 -0.45
C ARG A 375 28.71 3.02 0.09
N ILE A 376 28.90 1.72 -0.16
CA ILE A 376 28.10 0.65 0.44
C ILE A 376 28.88 0.16 1.66
N SER A 377 28.21 0.16 2.82
CA SER A 377 28.85 -0.29 4.07
C SER A 377 29.02 -1.81 4.09
N GLY A 378 30.07 -2.29 4.79
CA GLY A 378 30.27 -3.72 5.01
C GLY A 378 29.05 -4.40 5.62
N PRO A 379 28.48 -3.88 6.73
CA PRO A 379 27.30 -4.44 7.35
C PRO A 379 26.08 -4.56 6.43
N LEU A 380 25.93 -3.68 5.44
CA LEU A 380 24.84 -3.82 4.44
C LEU A 380 25.18 -4.91 3.40
N LEU A 381 26.45 -5.00 2.97
CA LEU A 381 26.91 -6.05 2.06
C LEU A 381 26.74 -7.46 2.68
N ASP A 382 26.98 -7.61 3.98
CA ASP A 382 26.78 -8.87 4.71
C ASP A 382 25.32 -9.37 4.71
N ARG A 383 24.37 -8.50 4.38
CA ARG A 383 22.93 -8.83 4.26
C ARG A 383 22.49 -9.10 2.83
N ILE A 384 23.40 -9.03 1.89
CA ILE A 384 23.16 -9.38 0.49
C ILE A 384 23.76 -10.76 0.25
N ASP A 385 22.92 -11.74 0.06
CA ASP A 385 23.29 -13.17 0.02
C ASP A 385 24.03 -13.54 -1.28
N ILE A 386 23.64 -12.91 -2.39
CA ILE A 386 24.15 -13.27 -3.72
C ILE A 386 24.83 -12.05 -4.36
N HIS A 387 26.10 -12.18 -4.64
CA HIS A 387 26.85 -11.21 -5.43
C HIS A 387 27.16 -11.82 -6.79
N VAL A 388 26.71 -11.18 -7.86
CA VAL A 388 26.88 -11.70 -9.22
C VAL A 388 27.46 -10.64 -10.16
N GLU A 389 28.45 -11.04 -10.93
CA GLU A 389 28.99 -10.23 -12.01
C GLU A 389 28.13 -10.38 -13.27
N VAL A 390 27.81 -9.25 -13.89
CA VAL A 390 27.03 -9.17 -15.12
C VAL A 390 27.94 -8.65 -16.22
N PRO A 391 28.64 -9.53 -16.97
CA PRO A 391 29.53 -9.14 -18.03
C PRO A 391 28.77 -8.58 -19.24
N ARG A 392 29.47 -7.99 -20.18
CA ARG A 392 28.89 -7.65 -21.48
C ARG A 392 28.42 -8.89 -22.22
N VAL A 393 27.31 -8.78 -22.92
CA VAL A 393 26.84 -9.81 -23.85
C VAL A 393 27.55 -9.61 -25.19
N ASP A 394 28.09 -10.67 -25.75
CA ASP A 394 28.68 -10.66 -27.07
C ASP A 394 27.62 -10.31 -28.12
N PHE A 395 28.03 -9.56 -29.16
CA PHE A 395 27.14 -9.12 -30.22
C PHE A 395 26.41 -10.29 -30.91
N ASP A 396 27.12 -11.40 -31.13
CA ASP A 396 26.57 -12.60 -31.76
C ASP A 396 25.41 -13.20 -30.93
N LYS A 397 25.49 -13.14 -29.59
CA LYS A 397 24.42 -13.58 -28.70
C LYS A 397 23.22 -12.63 -28.68
N LEU A 398 23.45 -11.34 -28.90
CA LEU A 398 22.38 -10.35 -28.98
C LEU A 398 21.55 -10.48 -30.27
N THR A 399 22.20 -10.87 -31.36
CA THR A 399 21.59 -11.06 -32.68
C THR A 399 21.02 -12.47 -32.91
N ASP A 400 21.31 -13.40 -32.00
CA ASP A 400 20.78 -14.78 -32.08
C ASP A 400 19.25 -14.75 -31.86
N ASP A 401 18.51 -15.38 -32.79
CA ASP A 401 17.05 -15.52 -32.73
C ASP A 401 16.58 -16.54 -31.70
N ARG A 402 17.49 -17.34 -31.14
CA ARG A 402 17.14 -18.28 -30.09
C ARG A 402 16.70 -17.56 -28.82
N LEU A 403 15.48 -17.85 -28.40
CA LEU A 403 14.94 -17.40 -27.12
C LEU A 403 15.55 -18.25 -25.98
N GLY A 404 15.71 -17.63 -24.84
CA GLY A 404 16.11 -18.32 -23.61
C GLY A 404 14.98 -19.19 -23.04
N GLU A 405 15.20 -19.72 -21.86
CA GLU A 405 14.17 -20.45 -21.11
C GLU A 405 13.05 -19.47 -20.67
N THR A 406 11.79 -19.92 -20.78
CA THR A 406 10.63 -19.09 -20.42
C THR A 406 10.55 -18.87 -18.90
N SER A 407 10.05 -17.72 -18.50
CA SER A 407 9.80 -17.42 -17.08
C SER A 407 8.89 -18.47 -16.43
N SER A 408 7.90 -19.00 -17.15
CA SER A 408 6.99 -20.04 -16.62
C SER A 408 7.72 -21.33 -16.24
N ALA A 409 8.68 -21.78 -17.04
CA ALA A 409 9.48 -22.96 -16.75
C ALA A 409 10.38 -22.77 -15.52
N VAL A 410 11.04 -21.60 -15.44
CA VAL A 410 11.87 -21.23 -14.28
C VAL A 410 11.01 -21.13 -13.01
N ARG A 411 9.86 -20.46 -13.08
CA ARG A 411 8.93 -20.31 -11.97
C ARG A 411 8.45 -21.65 -11.43
N ALA A 412 8.12 -22.62 -12.29
CA ALA A 412 7.71 -23.95 -11.84
C ALA A 412 8.76 -24.61 -10.94
N ARG A 413 10.06 -24.44 -11.24
CA ARG A 413 11.15 -24.92 -10.38
C ARG A 413 11.25 -24.13 -9.07
N VAL A 414 11.07 -22.80 -9.14
CA VAL A 414 11.04 -21.92 -7.96
C VAL A 414 9.90 -22.29 -7.02
N GLU A 415 8.70 -22.50 -7.53
CA GLU A 415 7.53 -22.93 -6.76
C GLU A 415 7.74 -24.30 -6.11
N SER A 416 8.30 -25.28 -6.86
CA SER A 416 8.65 -26.58 -6.32
C SER A 416 9.65 -26.49 -5.17
N ALA A 417 10.65 -25.60 -5.27
CA ALA A 417 11.62 -25.38 -4.20
C ALA A 417 10.96 -24.74 -2.97
N ARG A 418 10.10 -23.74 -3.16
CA ARG A 418 9.32 -23.08 -2.09
C ARG A 418 8.40 -24.06 -1.37
N GLU A 419 7.71 -24.91 -2.10
CA GLU A 419 6.83 -25.93 -1.51
C GLU A 419 7.62 -26.90 -0.60
N ARG A 420 8.81 -27.32 -1.03
CA ARG A 420 9.70 -28.15 -0.18
C ARG A 420 10.16 -27.43 1.08
N GLN A 421 10.42 -26.11 1.01
CA GLN A 421 10.78 -25.30 2.17
C GLN A 421 9.60 -25.21 3.15
N ARG A 422 8.38 -24.90 2.65
CA ARG A 422 7.15 -24.83 3.48
C ARG A 422 6.83 -26.15 4.21
N ARG A 423 7.16 -27.29 3.62
CA ARG A 423 6.94 -28.61 4.26
C ARG A 423 7.97 -28.94 5.34
N ARG A 424 9.08 -28.22 5.40
CA ARG A 424 10.15 -28.43 6.39
C ARG A 424 10.02 -27.51 7.60
N LEU A 425 9.35 -26.40 7.44
CA LEU A 425 9.07 -25.37 8.47
C LEU A 425 7.67 -25.54 9.02
#